data_361ac227ba56f93a3f2c6db1ef6d1658
#
_entry.id   361ac227ba56f93a3f2c6db1ef6d1658
#
_cell.length_a   1.000
_cell.length_b   1.000
_cell.length_c   1.000
_cell.angle_alpha   90.00
_cell.angle_beta   90.00
_cell.angle_gamma   90.00
#
_symmetry.space_group_name_H-M   'P 1'
#
loop_
_entity.id
_entity.type
_entity.pdbx_description
1 polymer ?
#
loop_
_entity_poly.entity_id
_entity_poly.type
_entity_poly.pdbx_seq_one_letter_code
_entity_poly.pdbx_strand_id
1 'polypeptide(L)'
;AGEIGKLNMVNAVYDRQSSIGAWEYTIPKDADAMTTNWDRFIEVTNKMAFDAKKFFWWRAYKEVGTGVAGDLFIHLLSGSHLITNSKGPESIFSTGQFSYWKDGRNLPDVMSGVLQYPKTKEHAAFLMTLQVNFISGTGGQEIIKLIGSEGVIEVNGNNITVKNSL
;
A
#
# COMPACT_ATOMS: atom_id res chain seq x y z
N ALA A 1 -15.35 21.26 -5.33
CA ALA A 1 -16.30 20.14 -5.50
C ALA A 1 -17.09 20.40 -6.79
N GLY A 2 -17.29 19.36 -7.59
CA GLY A 2 -18.03 19.48 -8.87
C GLY A 2 -17.16 19.45 -10.12
N GLU A 3 -15.86 19.65 -10.02
CA GLU A 3 -14.92 19.76 -11.15
C GLU A 3 -14.85 18.51 -12.06
N ILE A 4 -15.17 17.34 -11.50
CA ILE A 4 -15.13 16.06 -12.22
C ILE A 4 -16.50 15.39 -12.33
N GLY A 5 -17.58 16.09 -11.97
CA GLY A 5 -18.91 15.51 -11.89
C GLY A 5 -19.04 14.46 -10.77
N LYS A 6 -19.75 13.36 -11.05
CA LYS A 6 -19.95 12.27 -10.06
C LYS A 6 -18.75 11.33 -10.06
N LEU A 7 -18.09 11.18 -8.90
CA LEU A 7 -17.06 10.17 -8.70
C LEU A 7 -17.61 8.77 -9.00
N ASN A 8 -16.89 7.96 -9.79
CA ASN A 8 -17.24 6.58 -10.12
C ASN A 8 -16.09 5.59 -9.97
N MET A 9 -14.84 6.07 -10.00
CA MET A 9 -13.67 5.20 -9.81
C MET A 9 -12.52 5.96 -9.12
N VAL A 10 -11.76 5.25 -8.32
CA VAL A 10 -10.46 5.69 -7.78
C VAL A 10 -9.41 4.68 -8.15
N ASN A 11 -8.34 5.09 -8.81
CA ASN A 11 -7.18 4.24 -9.07
C ASN A 11 -6.02 4.74 -8.23
N ALA A 12 -5.45 3.86 -7.40
CA ALA A 12 -4.36 4.22 -6.53
C ALA A 12 -3.20 3.23 -6.67
N VAL A 13 -2.01 3.77 -6.90
CA VAL A 13 -0.80 3.04 -7.23
C VAL A 13 0.33 3.49 -6.31
N TYR A 14 1.09 2.53 -5.77
CA TYR A 14 2.30 2.77 -5.01
C TYR A 14 3.39 1.80 -5.50
N ASP A 15 4.14 2.20 -6.51
CA ASP A 15 5.19 1.37 -7.09
C ASP A 15 6.58 1.78 -6.59
N ARG A 16 7.48 0.80 -6.51
CA ARG A 16 8.87 0.95 -6.09
C ARG A 16 9.79 0.21 -7.06
N GLN A 17 11.10 0.53 -7.02
CA GLN A 17 12.09 -0.02 -7.95
C GLN A 17 13.46 -0.19 -7.28
N SER A 18 13.54 -0.56 -6.02
CA SER A 18 14.81 -0.73 -5.33
C SER A 18 14.73 -1.75 -4.19
N SER A 19 15.87 -2.31 -3.78
CA SER A 19 15.97 -3.20 -2.63
C SER A 19 15.51 -2.52 -1.34
N ILE A 20 15.89 -1.26 -1.12
CA ILE A 20 15.41 -0.48 0.03
C ILE A 20 13.89 -0.27 -0.07
N GLY A 21 13.37 -0.01 -1.26
CA GLY A 21 11.93 0.07 -1.51
C GLY A 21 11.20 -1.23 -1.23
N ALA A 22 11.84 -2.36 -1.43
CA ALA A 22 11.35 -3.71 -1.08
C ALA A 22 11.66 -4.12 0.37
N TRP A 23 12.12 -3.16 1.19
CA TRP A 23 12.44 -3.31 2.63
C TRP A 23 13.69 -4.14 2.94
N GLU A 24 14.59 -4.36 1.99
CA GLU A 24 15.89 -4.99 2.20
C GLU A 24 16.90 -3.97 2.75
N TYR A 25 16.72 -3.61 4.03
CA TYR A 25 17.66 -2.72 4.71
C TYR A 25 18.95 -3.44 5.06
N THR A 26 20.05 -2.68 5.20
CA THR A 26 21.31 -3.23 5.70
C THR A 26 21.14 -3.81 7.10
N ILE A 27 21.56 -5.05 7.30
CA ILE A 27 21.57 -5.72 8.60
C ILE A 27 22.97 -5.52 9.21
N PRO A 28 23.09 -4.90 10.41
CA PRO A 28 24.36 -4.78 11.10
C PRO A 28 24.98 -6.15 11.39
N LYS A 29 26.31 -6.25 11.30
CA LYS A 29 27.03 -7.52 11.52
C LYS A 29 26.97 -8.03 12.96
N ASP A 30 26.78 -7.13 13.90
CA ASP A 30 26.65 -7.37 15.35
C ASP A 30 25.18 -7.52 15.79
N ALA A 31 24.25 -7.64 14.86
CA ALA A 31 22.85 -7.85 15.17
C ALA A 31 22.62 -9.22 15.81
N ASP A 32 22.18 -9.23 17.06
CA ASP A 32 21.80 -10.42 17.82
C ASP A 32 20.55 -10.15 18.68
N ALA A 33 20.11 -11.16 19.45
CA ALA A 33 18.91 -11.06 20.27
C ALA A 33 19.02 -9.98 21.37
N MET A 34 20.22 -9.72 21.86
CA MET A 34 20.45 -8.73 22.93
C MET A 34 20.54 -7.31 22.37
N THR A 35 21.30 -7.12 21.28
CA THR A 35 21.49 -5.81 20.66
C THR A 35 20.21 -5.27 20.03
N THR A 36 19.30 -6.16 19.59
CA THR A 36 18.00 -5.79 19.02
C THR A 36 16.86 -5.77 20.06
N ASN A 37 17.10 -6.24 21.29
CA ASN A 37 16.05 -6.46 22.28
C ASN A 37 14.90 -7.32 21.73
N TRP A 38 15.29 -8.47 21.17
CA TRP A 38 14.40 -9.36 20.40
C TRP A 38 13.14 -9.79 21.17
N ASP A 39 13.29 -10.15 22.44
CA ASP A 39 12.15 -10.60 23.25
C ASP A 39 11.07 -9.53 23.37
N ARG A 40 11.46 -8.27 23.50
CA ARG A 40 10.51 -7.16 23.53
C ARG A 40 9.87 -6.92 22.15
N PHE A 41 10.63 -7.09 21.09
CA PHE A 41 10.08 -6.92 19.73
C PHE A 41 8.99 -7.95 19.42
N ILE A 42 9.15 -9.21 19.86
CA ILE A 42 8.20 -10.30 19.62
C ILE A 42 7.22 -10.53 20.77
N GLU A 43 7.18 -9.67 21.78
CA GLU A 43 6.38 -9.87 23.01
C GLU A 43 4.91 -10.18 22.73
N VAL A 44 4.32 -9.55 21.72
CA VAL A 44 2.92 -9.69 21.33
C VAL A 44 2.68 -10.74 20.22
N THR A 45 3.72 -11.45 19.81
CA THR A 45 3.66 -12.46 18.75
C THR A 45 3.96 -13.86 19.30
N ASN A 46 3.92 -14.87 18.46
CA ASN A 46 4.42 -16.20 18.86
C ASN A 46 5.92 -16.14 19.11
N LYS A 47 6.36 -16.57 20.31
CA LYS A 47 7.78 -16.64 20.64
C LYS A 47 8.52 -17.49 19.61
N MET A 48 9.60 -16.94 19.07
CA MET A 48 10.46 -17.56 18.08
C MET A 48 11.92 -17.23 18.34
N ALA A 49 12.83 -18.05 17.83
CA ALA A 49 14.26 -17.77 17.88
C ALA A 49 14.58 -16.47 17.14
N PHE A 50 15.66 -15.80 17.56
CA PHE A 50 16.13 -14.58 16.90
C PHE A 50 16.39 -14.82 15.40
N ASP A 51 15.89 -13.91 14.60
CA ASP A 51 16.10 -13.85 13.16
C ASP A 51 16.31 -12.38 12.75
N ALA A 52 17.52 -12.05 12.34
CA ALA A 52 17.89 -10.69 11.97
C ALA A 52 17.04 -10.17 10.79
N LYS A 53 16.70 -11.02 9.83
CA LYS A 53 15.80 -10.62 8.73
C LYS A 53 14.41 -10.26 9.25
N LYS A 54 13.84 -11.06 10.15
CA LYS A 54 12.52 -10.77 10.71
C LYS A 54 12.51 -9.51 11.58
N PHE A 55 13.65 -9.08 12.11
CA PHE A 55 13.77 -7.81 12.82
C PHE A 55 13.92 -6.63 11.86
N PHE A 56 14.92 -6.65 10.98
CA PHE A 56 15.24 -5.51 10.11
C PHE A 56 14.33 -5.39 8.88
N TRP A 57 13.82 -6.53 8.38
CA TRP A 57 12.91 -6.60 7.22
C TRP A 57 11.50 -7.05 7.64
N TRP A 58 11.07 -6.68 8.85
CA TRP A 58 9.85 -7.16 9.49
C TRP A 58 8.60 -7.06 8.60
N ARG A 59 8.55 -6.06 7.76
CA ARG A 59 7.43 -5.86 6.81
C ARG A 59 7.30 -6.97 5.78
N ALA A 60 8.37 -7.71 5.53
CA ALA A 60 8.39 -8.80 4.57
C ALA A 60 7.90 -10.16 5.15
N TYR A 61 7.65 -10.22 6.46
CA TYR A 61 7.33 -11.46 7.18
C TYR A 61 6.01 -11.38 7.93
N LYS A 62 5.07 -12.32 7.61
CA LYS A 62 3.71 -12.37 8.20
C LYS A 62 3.69 -12.59 9.72
N GLU A 63 4.76 -13.14 10.29
CA GLU A 63 4.87 -13.38 11.73
C GLU A 63 5.04 -12.10 12.54
N VAL A 64 5.57 -11.04 11.92
CA VAL A 64 5.93 -9.79 12.59
C VAL A 64 5.46 -8.55 11.86
N GLY A 65 4.85 -8.70 10.69
CA GLY A 65 4.40 -7.60 9.85
C GLY A 65 3.15 -7.94 9.04
N THR A 66 2.66 -6.97 8.31
CA THR A 66 1.43 -7.06 7.50
C THR A 66 1.68 -6.87 6.00
N GLY A 67 2.96 -6.71 5.62
CA GLY A 67 3.37 -6.57 4.23
C GLY A 67 2.77 -5.37 3.51
N VAL A 68 2.64 -5.52 2.22
CA VAL A 68 2.09 -4.50 1.31
C VAL A 68 0.71 -4.01 1.75
N ALA A 69 -0.15 -4.91 2.22
CA ALA A 69 -1.52 -4.56 2.58
C ALA A 69 -1.58 -3.60 3.77
N GLY A 70 -0.83 -3.88 4.84
CA GLY A 70 -0.87 -3.06 6.05
C GLY A 70 0.10 -1.89 6.07
N ASP A 71 1.13 -1.89 5.19
CA ASP A 71 2.16 -0.84 5.19
C ASP A 71 2.04 0.14 4.01
N LEU A 72 1.54 -0.29 2.85
CA LEU A 72 1.42 0.58 1.67
C LEU A 72 -0.02 0.84 1.24
N PHE A 73 -0.89 -0.17 1.20
CA PHE A 73 -2.28 0.09 0.89
C PHE A 73 -2.93 1.06 1.89
N ILE A 74 -2.48 1.06 3.15
CA ILE A 74 -2.98 1.99 4.16
C ILE A 74 -2.76 3.46 3.78
N HIS A 75 -1.63 3.80 3.15
CA HIS A 75 -1.38 5.17 2.68
C HIS A 75 -2.34 5.57 1.57
N LEU A 76 -2.52 4.68 0.58
CA LEU A 76 -3.45 4.91 -0.53
C LEU A 76 -4.90 5.00 -0.06
N LEU A 77 -5.29 4.13 0.88
CA LEU A 77 -6.62 4.16 1.50
C LEU A 77 -6.84 5.44 2.30
N SER A 78 -5.90 5.80 3.17
CA SER A 78 -6.02 6.99 4.02
C SER A 78 -6.10 8.27 3.19
N GLY A 79 -5.24 8.41 2.16
CA GLY A 79 -5.29 9.52 1.23
C GLY A 79 -6.63 9.60 0.49
N SER A 80 -7.09 8.48 -0.05
CA SER A 80 -8.37 8.40 -0.76
C SER A 80 -9.55 8.71 0.16
N HIS A 81 -9.57 8.18 1.39
CA HIS A 81 -10.62 8.44 2.36
C HIS A 81 -10.66 9.92 2.80
N LEU A 82 -9.48 10.53 2.97
CA LEU A 82 -9.39 11.96 3.28
C LEU A 82 -10.02 12.83 2.17
N ILE A 83 -9.69 12.51 0.91
CA ILE A 83 -10.18 13.27 -0.26
C ILE A 83 -11.68 13.06 -0.47
N THR A 84 -12.17 11.83 -0.34
CA THR A 84 -13.56 11.47 -0.63
C THR A 84 -14.48 11.55 0.58
N ASN A 85 -13.93 11.75 1.78
CA ASN A 85 -14.63 11.65 3.06
C ASN A 85 -15.31 10.28 3.26
N SER A 86 -14.70 9.23 2.73
CA SER A 86 -15.18 7.85 2.84
C SER A 86 -14.82 7.22 4.18
N LYS A 87 -15.67 6.33 4.69
CA LYS A 87 -15.45 5.61 5.96
C LYS A 87 -14.89 4.20 5.77
N GLY A 88 -15.07 3.62 4.59
CA GLY A 88 -14.59 2.29 4.25
C GLY A 88 -15.41 1.63 3.15
N PRO A 89 -14.87 0.59 2.51
CA PRO A 89 -15.57 -0.18 1.51
C PRO A 89 -16.58 -1.16 2.14
N GLU A 90 -17.59 -1.56 1.38
CA GLU A 90 -18.52 -2.65 1.74
C GLU A 90 -17.99 -4.02 1.36
N SER A 91 -17.11 -4.10 0.36
CA SER A 91 -16.46 -5.35 -0.05
C SER A 91 -15.03 -5.10 -0.55
N ILE A 92 -14.17 -6.11 -0.35
CA ILE A 92 -12.77 -6.09 -0.78
C ILE A 92 -12.45 -7.45 -1.40
N PHE A 93 -11.86 -7.40 -2.60
CA PHE A 93 -11.16 -8.52 -3.21
C PHE A 93 -9.71 -8.13 -3.42
N SER A 94 -8.77 -8.97 -2.97
CA SER A 94 -7.34 -8.70 -3.17
C SER A 94 -6.57 -9.98 -3.43
N THR A 95 -5.48 -9.85 -4.16
CA THR A 95 -4.55 -10.92 -4.46
C THR A 95 -3.13 -10.39 -4.50
N GLY A 96 -2.17 -11.27 -4.21
CA GLY A 96 -0.75 -10.93 -4.25
C GLY A 96 0.08 -12.13 -4.70
N GLN A 97 1.27 -11.85 -5.22
CA GLN A 97 2.20 -12.88 -5.65
C GLN A 97 3.65 -12.50 -5.35
N PHE A 98 4.51 -13.52 -5.36
CA PHE A 98 5.97 -13.40 -5.24
C PHE A 98 6.55 -13.34 -6.65
N SER A 99 6.84 -12.13 -7.15
CA SER A 99 7.26 -11.92 -8.53
C SER A 99 8.78 -11.88 -8.69
N TYR A 100 9.46 -11.09 -7.89
CA TYR A 100 10.88 -10.77 -8.12
C TYR A 100 11.77 -11.04 -6.90
N TRP A 101 11.41 -10.54 -5.72
CA TRP A 101 12.26 -10.57 -4.52
C TRP A 101 12.28 -11.95 -3.87
N LYS A 102 13.38 -12.70 -4.10
CA LYS A 102 13.58 -14.06 -3.56
C LYS A 102 14.52 -14.05 -2.36
N ASP A 103 14.28 -13.15 -1.44
CA ASP A 103 15.08 -12.87 -0.25
C ASP A 103 14.69 -13.70 0.99
N GLY A 104 13.68 -14.57 0.84
CA GLY A 104 13.13 -15.41 1.90
C GLY A 104 11.85 -14.84 2.53
N ARG A 105 11.32 -13.71 1.97
CA ARG A 105 10.03 -13.15 2.40
C ARG A 105 8.89 -14.15 2.26
N ASN A 106 7.88 -14.02 3.12
CA ASN A 106 6.66 -14.81 3.03
C ASN A 106 5.39 -13.94 2.87
N LEU A 107 5.59 -12.66 2.56
CA LEU A 107 4.54 -11.74 2.13
C LEU A 107 4.82 -11.27 0.69
N PRO A 108 3.80 -11.10 -0.15
CA PRO A 108 3.92 -10.74 -1.56
C PRO A 108 4.70 -9.45 -1.81
N ASP A 109 5.39 -9.36 -2.95
CA ASP A 109 6.09 -8.17 -3.45
C ASP A 109 5.29 -7.44 -4.54
N VAL A 110 4.27 -8.10 -5.10
CA VAL A 110 3.26 -7.49 -5.98
C VAL A 110 1.89 -7.82 -5.45
N MET A 111 1.03 -6.80 -5.33
CA MET A 111 -0.32 -6.96 -4.80
C MET A 111 -1.29 -6.00 -5.47
N SER A 112 -2.51 -6.48 -5.72
CA SER A 112 -3.62 -5.66 -6.21
C SER A 112 -4.88 -5.92 -5.41
N GLY A 113 -5.73 -4.90 -5.33
CA GLY A 113 -7.03 -4.99 -4.68
C GLY A 113 -8.09 -4.22 -5.45
N VAL A 114 -9.33 -4.69 -5.36
CA VAL A 114 -10.52 -4.00 -5.83
C VAL A 114 -11.48 -3.86 -4.65
N LEU A 115 -11.88 -2.63 -4.38
CA LEU A 115 -12.71 -2.26 -3.25
C LEU A 115 -13.99 -1.60 -3.76
N GLN A 116 -15.11 -2.00 -3.23
CA GLN A 116 -16.42 -1.45 -3.57
C GLN A 116 -16.89 -0.51 -2.45
N TYR A 117 -17.16 0.73 -2.81
CA TYR A 117 -17.65 1.75 -1.88
C TYR A 117 -19.13 2.03 -2.11
N PRO A 118 -19.97 1.98 -1.08
CA PRO A 118 -21.39 2.28 -1.20
C PRO A 118 -21.60 3.79 -1.40
N LYS A 119 -22.76 4.15 -1.93
CA LYS A 119 -23.20 5.55 -1.92
C LYS A 119 -23.41 6.05 -0.49
N THR A 120 -22.92 7.24 -0.21
CA THR A 120 -23.11 7.94 1.07
C THR A 120 -23.71 9.34 0.84
N LYS A 121 -23.77 10.14 1.89
CA LYS A 121 -24.11 11.57 1.77
C LYS A 121 -22.99 12.39 1.14
N GLU A 122 -21.74 11.92 1.29
CA GLU A 122 -20.53 12.64 0.91
C GLU A 122 -20.11 12.32 -0.53
N HIS A 123 -20.40 11.11 -1.02
CA HIS A 123 -19.99 10.66 -2.36
C HIS A 123 -20.97 9.68 -3.00
N ALA A 124 -20.95 9.59 -4.33
CA ALA A 124 -21.60 8.52 -5.07
C ALA A 124 -20.94 7.15 -4.76
N ALA A 125 -21.59 6.05 -5.13
CA ALA A 125 -20.92 4.75 -5.12
C ALA A 125 -19.77 4.76 -6.13
N PHE A 126 -18.63 4.16 -5.77
CA PHE A 126 -17.48 4.04 -6.65
C PHE A 126 -16.70 2.74 -6.41
N LEU A 127 -15.92 2.33 -7.41
CA LEU A 127 -14.91 1.29 -7.27
C LEU A 127 -13.54 1.91 -7.02
N MET A 128 -12.74 1.29 -6.17
CA MET A 128 -11.34 1.66 -5.98
C MET A 128 -10.45 0.48 -6.37
N THR A 129 -9.43 0.75 -7.17
CA THR A 129 -8.34 -0.20 -7.42
C THR A 129 -7.11 0.24 -6.66
N LEU A 130 -6.46 -0.73 -6.00
CA LEU A 130 -5.17 -0.56 -5.34
C LEU A 130 -4.13 -1.41 -6.05
N GLN A 131 -2.94 -0.86 -6.26
CA GLN A 131 -1.80 -1.57 -6.83
C GLN A 131 -0.53 -1.20 -6.09
N VAL A 132 0.27 -2.22 -5.79
CA VAL A 132 1.66 -2.08 -5.33
C VAL A 132 2.52 -3.06 -6.09
N ASN A 133 3.65 -2.58 -6.62
CA ASN A 133 4.66 -3.39 -7.29
C ASN A 133 6.05 -2.93 -6.82
N PHE A 134 6.83 -3.85 -6.22
CA PHE A 134 8.17 -3.54 -5.70
C PHE A 134 9.28 -3.65 -6.75
N ILE A 135 8.93 -3.99 -7.98
CA ILE A 135 9.85 -4.00 -9.12
C ILE A 135 9.12 -3.50 -10.38
N SER A 136 8.66 -2.28 -10.31
CA SER A 136 7.94 -1.65 -11.42
C SER A 136 8.92 -1.09 -12.45
N GLY A 137 8.80 -1.54 -13.69
CA GLY A 137 9.57 -0.99 -14.82
C GLY A 137 9.29 0.49 -15.11
N THR A 138 8.24 1.06 -14.52
CA THR A 138 7.93 2.50 -14.60
C THR A 138 8.68 3.35 -13.57
N GLY A 139 9.48 2.70 -12.70
CA GLY A 139 10.12 3.36 -11.56
C GLY A 139 9.21 3.49 -10.35
N GLY A 140 9.67 4.24 -9.32
CA GLY A 140 8.86 4.52 -8.14
C GLY A 140 7.80 5.57 -8.44
N GLN A 141 6.55 5.33 -8.00
CA GLN A 141 5.46 6.29 -8.14
C GLN A 141 4.44 6.12 -7.01
N GLU A 142 3.81 7.24 -6.63
CA GLU A 142 2.67 7.26 -5.73
C GLU A 142 1.59 8.15 -6.35
N ILE A 143 0.53 7.53 -6.83
CA ILE A 143 -0.52 8.21 -7.60
C ILE A 143 -1.88 7.82 -7.04
N ILE A 144 -2.73 8.83 -6.80
CA ILE A 144 -4.17 8.66 -6.58
C ILE A 144 -4.91 9.40 -7.70
N LYS A 145 -5.70 8.67 -8.47
CA LYS A 145 -6.50 9.22 -9.55
C LYS A 145 -7.98 9.04 -9.24
N LEU A 146 -8.69 10.17 -9.13
CA LEU A 146 -10.13 10.20 -8.95
C LEU A 146 -10.79 10.46 -10.30
N ILE A 147 -11.64 9.54 -10.72
CA ILE A 147 -12.31 9.57 -12.03
C ILE A 147 -13.79 9.83 -11.79
N GLY A 148 -14.28 10.88 -12.38
CA GLY A 148 -15.68 11.27 -12.34
C GLY A 148 -16.33 11.19 -13.72
N SER A 149 -17.61 11.55 -13.78
CA SER A 149 -18.39 11.54 -15.04
C SER A 149 -17.98 12.63 -16.03
N GLU A 150 -17.26 13.68 -15.57
CA GLU A 150 -16.96 14.88 -16.35
C GLU A 150 -15.48 15.24 -16.34
N GLY A 151 -14.65 14.46 -15.62
CA GLY A 151 -13.23 14.73 -15.56
C GLY A 151 -12.47 13.80 -14.62
N VAL A 152 -11.18 14.13 -14.44
CA VAL A 152 -10.24 13.37 -13.62
C VAL A 152 -9.41 14.32 -12.78
N ILE A 153 -9.20 13.97 -11.51
CA ILE A 153 -8.19 14.58 -10.64
C ILE A 153 -7.10 13.55 -10.43
N GLU A 154 -5.85 13.92 -10.68
CA GLU A 154 -4.68 13.10 -10.40
C GLU A 154 -3.81 13.78 -9.36
N VAL A 155 -3.52 13.08 -8.28
CA VAL A 155 -2.58 13.46 -7.23
C VAL A 155 -1.33 12.59 -7.40
N ASN A 156 -0.18 13.22 -7.65
CA ASN A 156 1.10 12.57 -7.83
C ASN A 156 2.16 13.30 -6.98
N GLY A 157 2.47 12.73 -5.82
CA GLY A 157 3.26 13.41 -4.80
C GLY A 157 2.64 14.76 -4.42
N ASN A 158 3.36 15.85 -4.63
CA ASN A 158 2.89 17.22 -4.34
C ASN A 158 2.14 17.88 -5.52
N ASN A 159 2.00 17.18 -6.64
CA ASN A 159 1.37 17.73 -7.83
C ASN A 159 -0.09 17.28 -7.93
N ILE A 160 -0.97 18.24 -8.19
CA ILE A 160 -2.39 17.97 -8.46
C ILE A 160 -2.72 18.45 -9.85
N THR A 161 -3.25 17.56 -10.68
CA THR A 161 -3.71 17.88 -12.03
C THR A 161 -5.20 17.62 -12.15
N VAL A 162 -5.93 18.57 -12.68
CA VAL A 162 -7.36 18.45 -13.00
C VAL A 162 -7.51 18.48 -14.52
N LYS A 163 -8.22 17.51 -15.07
CA LYS A 163 -8.55 17.43 -16.50
C LYS A 163 -10.05 17.26 -16.63
N ASN A 164 -10.70 18.18 -17.30
CA ASN A 164 -12.11 18.09 -17.65
C ASN A 164 -12.24 17.41 -19.03
N SER A 165 -13.25 16.60 -19.20
CA SER A 165 -13.52 15.88 -20.46
C SER A 165 -14.46 16.65 -21.39
N LEU A 166 -14.92 17.82 -20.96
CA LEU A 166 -15.83 18.70 -21.71
C LEU A 166 -15.11 19.97 -22.17
#